data_ed18f11fa51238e6690b4eec240d3d9a
#
_entry.id   ed18f11fa51238e6690b4eec240d3d9a
#
_cell.length_a   1.000
_cell.length_b   1.000
_cell.length_c   1.000
_cell.angle_alpha   90.00
_cell.angle_beta   90.00
_cell.angle_gamma   90.00
#
_symmetry.space_group_name_H-M   'P 1'
#
loop_
_entity.id
_entity.type
_entity.pdbx_description
1 polymer ?
#
loop_
_entity_poly.entity_id
_entity_poly.type
_entity_poly.pdbx_seq_one_letter_code
_entity_poly.pdbx_strand_id
1 'polypeptide(L)'
;MSHESRLQQSLRQLLLSQRTAALAVQPLADFINVSALPAPQISMVPWAWDAEFFTLIIHVSGLASHTQAMEQHPAVSLLMTATEQTGQGVHALERVSIQGVASTPPEGSVLWQGARKAYLARFPEAEPMTALGDFRFVCITPQSGRHVAGFGAARDVDAQDLIAALNPAA
;
A
#
# COMPACT_ATOMS: atom_id res chain seq x y z
N MET A 1 -24.83 -7.67 -14.24
CA MET A 1 -23.92 -6.96 -13.29
C MET A 1 -24.05 -5.48 -13.52
N SER A 2 -24.24 -4.69 -12.46
CA SER A 2 -24.26 -3.22 -12.53
C SER A 2 -22.87 -2.67 -12.93
N HIS A 3 -22.81 -1.42 -13.37
CA HIS A 3 -21.53 -0.76 -13.68
C HIS A 3 -20.62 -0.70 -12.45
N GLU A 4 -21.18 -0.41 -11.30
CA GLU A 4 -20.49 -0.34 -10.02
C GLU A 4 -19.91 -1.68 -9.59
N SER A 5 -20.63 -2.80 -9.73
CA SER A 5 -20.10 -4.13 -9.44
C SER A 5 -18.93 -4.53 -10.36
N ARG A 6 -18.90 -4.05 -11.61
CA ARG A 6 -17.76 -4.26 -12.51
C ARG A 6 -16.51 -3.48 -12.08
N LEU A 7 -16.68 -2.21 -11.67
CA LEU A 7 -15.58 -1.40 -11.16
C LEU A 7 -15.00 -1.97 -9.85
N GLN A 8 -15.85 -2.51 -8.98
CA GLN A 8 -15.41 -3.16 -7.74
C GLN A 8 -14.64 -4.45 -8.04
N GLN A 9 -15.08 -5.24 -8.99
CA GLN A 9 -14.37 -6.44 -9.43
C GLN A 9 -13.02 -6.10 -10.08
N SER A 10 -12.96 -5.05 -10.90
CA SER A 10 -11.72 -4.55 -11.51
C SER A 10 -10.73 -4.13 -10.44
N LEU A 11 -11.14 -3.29 -9.48
CA LEU A 11 -10.31 -2.87 -8.34
C LEU A 11 -9.75 -4.08 -7.58
N ARG A 12 -10.60 -5.07 -7.29
CA ARG A 12 -10.19 -6.32 -6.64
C ARG A 12 -9.10 -7.04 -7.43
N GLN A 13 -9.30 -7.24 -8.73
CA GLN A 13 -8.34 -7.94 -9.59
C GLN A 13 -7.00 -7.21 -9.62
N LEU A 14 -7.01 -5.87 -9.74
CA LEU A 14 -5.82 -5.06 -9.67
C LEU A 14 -5.07 -5.29 -8.35
N LEU A 15 -5.73 -5.12 -7.22
CA LEU A 15 -5.13 -5.26 -5.89
C LEU A 15 -4.58 -6.67 -5.63
N LEU A 16 -5.27 -7.70 -6.08
CA LEU A 16 -4.81 -9.09 -5.91
C LEU A 16 -3.61 -9.42 -6.81
N SER A 17 -3.55 -8.87 -8.03
CA SER A 17 -2.50 -9.15 -9.00
C SER A 17 -1.21 -8.39 -8.72
N GLN A 18 -1.28 -7.17 -8.15
CA GLN A 18 -0.08 -6.35 -7.92
C GLN A 18 0.56 -6.66 -6.57
N ARG A 19 1.80 -7.15 -6.60
CA ARG A 19 2.58 -7.51 -5.40
C ARG A 19 3.39 -6.34 -4.84
N THR A 20 3.55 -5.27 -5.61
CA THR A 20 4.33 -4.08 -5.25
C THR A 20 3.50 -2.82 -5.39
N ALA A 21 3.90 -1.80 -4.66
CA ALA A 21 3.35 -0.45 -4.75
C ALA A 21 4.46 0.59 -4.74
N ALA A 22 4.23 1.73 -5.37
CA ALA A 22 5.00 2.93 -5.10
C ALA A 22 4.46 3.56 -3.81
N LEU A 23 5.31 3.64 -2.78
CA LEU A 23 5.03 4.28 -1.49
C LEU A 23 5.53 5.72 -1.53
N ALA A 24 4.67 6.69 -1.33
CA ALA A 24 5.00 8.08 -1.16
C ALA A 24 4.88 8.47 0.32
N VAL A 25 5.95 9.09 0.85
CA VAL A 25 6.03 9.57 2.23
C VAL A 25 6.49 11.04 2.25
N GLN A 26 6.11 11.76 3.30
CA GLN A 26 6.60 13.11 3.52
C GLN A 26 8.02 13.05 4.10
N PRO A 27 9.02 13.72 3.52
CA PRO A 27 10.40 13.65 4.00
C PRO A 27 10.55 14.32 5.37
N LEU A 28 11.60 13.93 6.09
CA LEU A 28 11.96 14.52 7.38
C LEU A 28 12.36 15.99 7.23
N ALA A 29 12.00 16.80 8.22
CA ALA A 29 12.32 18.22 8.23
C ALA A 29 13.83 18.52 8.25
N ASP A 30 14.65 17.64 8.81
CA ASP A 30 16.09 17.81 8.98
C ASP A 30 16.90 17.77 7.67
N PHE A 31 16.30 17.35 6.57
CA PHE A 31 16.86 17.39 5.22
C PHE A 31 16.44 18.64 4.43
N ILE A 32 15.78 19.57 5.08
CA ILE A 32 15.27 20.78 4.44
C ILE A 32 16.37 21.84 4.46
N ASN A 33 16.95 22.09 3.31
CA ASN A 33 17.51 23.39 3.04
C ASN A 33 16.35 24.40 3.05
N VAL A 34 16.34 25.31 4.00
CA VAL A 34 15.23 26.24 4.37
C VAL A 34 14.64 27.02 3.19
N SER A 35 15.27 26.92 2.01
CA SER A 35 14.89 27.65 0.79
C SER A 35 14.03 26.85 -0.18
N ALA A 36 13.75 25.56 0.04
CA ALA A 36 12.96 24.72 -0.86
C ALA A 36 11.97 23.85 -0.09
N LEU A 37 10.74 23.75 -0.57
CA LEU A 37 9.78 22.75 -0.07
C LEU A 37 10.33 21.35 -0.35
N PRO A 38 10.39 20.47 0.66
CA PRO A 38 10.92 19.13 0.47
C PRO A 38 10.02 18.34 -0.49
N ALA A 39 10.64 17.71 -1.49
CA ALA A 39 9.91 16.83 -2.39
C ALA A 39 9.49 15.55 -1.66
N PRO A 40 8.27 15.03 -1.89
CA PRO A 40 7.88 13.73 -1.36
C PRO A 40 8.87 12.64 -1.77
N GLN A 41 9.22 11.75 -0.84
CA GLN A 41 10.02 10.57 -1.14
C GLN A 41 9.14 9.47 -1.72
N ILE A 42 9.63 8.78 -2.76
CA ILE A 42 8.94 7.65 -3.37
C ILE A 42 9.86 6.43 -3.32
N SER A 43 9.32 5.30 -2.88
CA SER A 43 10.00 4.01 -2.81
C SER A 43 9.10 2.92 -3.36
N MET A 44 9.68 1.88 -3.98
CA MET A 44 8.94 0.67 -4.29
C MET A 44 8.95 -0.25 -3.08
N VAL A 45 7.79 -0.74 -2.68
CA VAL A 45 7.62 -1.66 -1.55
C VAL A 45 6.74 -2.85 -1.94
N PRO A 46 7.11 -4.09 -1.56
CA PRO A 46 6.18 -5.22 -1.54
C PRO A 46 5.12 -4.98 -0.47
N TRP A 47 3.88 -5.41 -0.74
CA TRP A 47 2.78 -5.22 0.20
C TRP A 47 1.87 -6.44 0.29
N ALA A 48 1.23 -6.62 1.44
CA ALA A 48 0.23 -7.65 1.69
C ALA A 48 -1.02 -7.03 2.33
N TRP A 49 -2.11 -7.81 2.41
CA TRP A 49 -3.35 -7.41 3.06
C TRP A 49 -3.59 -8.26 4.30
N ASP A 50 -3.78 -7.63 5.42
CA ASP A 50 -4.28 -8.27 6.64
C ASP A 50 -5.81 -8.15 6.68
N ALA A 51 -6.47 -9.30 6.50
CA ALA A 51 -7.92 -9.38 6.44
C ALA A 51 -8.60 -9.31 7.81
N GLU A 52 -7.86 -9.50 8.89
CA GLU A 52 -8.35 -9.45 10.27
C GLU A 52 -8.37 -8.01 10.79
N PHE A 53 -7.31 -7.25 10.51
CA PHE A 53 -7.15 -5.87 10.97
C PHE A 53 -7.42 -4.82 9.90
N PHE A 54 -7.77 -5.24 8.67
CA PHE A 54 -8.08 -4.38 7.53
C PHE A 54 -6.96 -3.38 7.21
N THR A 55 -5.71 -3.86 7.22
CA THR A 55 -4.53 -3.03 6.96
C THR A 55 -3.69 -3.56 5.79
N LEU A 56 -3.09 -2.63 5.07
CA LEU A 56 -2.01 -2.93 4.12
C LEU A 56 -0.71 -3.09 4.91
N ILE A 57 0.01 -4.17 4.66
CA ILE A 57 1.25 -4.49 5.38
C ILE A 57 2.43 -4.31 4.44
N ILE A 58 3.44 -3.60 4.89
CA ILE A 58 4.78 -3.57 4.28
C ILE A 58 5.81 -4.04 5.30
N HIS A 59 6.93 -4.60 4.82
CA HIS A 59 8.04 -5.02 5.66
C HIS A 59 9.30 -4.29 5.19
N VAL A 60 9.85 -3.43 6.03
CA VAL A 60 10.85 -2.44 5.67
C VAL A 60 11.97 -2.35 6.70
N SER A 61 13.18 -1.98 6.25
CA SER A 61 14.29 -1.70 7.17
C SER A 61 14.00 -0.43 7.98
N GLY A 62 14.24 -0.46 9.28
CA GLY A 62 14.18 0.70 10.16
C GLY A 62 15.24 1.77 9.85
N LEU A 63 16.29 1.40 9.10
CA LEU A 63 17.33 2.34 8.67
C LEU A 63 16.95 3.10 7.40
N ALA A 64 15.90 2.67 6.69
CA ALA A 64 15.47 3.32 5.47
C ALA A 64 14.83 4.69 5.79
N SER A 65 15.14 5.69 4.97
CA SER A 65 14.64 7.07 5.15
C SER A 65 13.11 7.15 5.11
N HIS A 66 12.44 6.33 4.27
CA HIS A 66 10.99 6.28 4.23
C HIS A 66 10.39 5.71 5.52
N THR A 67 11.07 4.80 6.22
CA THR A 67 10.60 4.27 7.51
C THR A 67 10.65 5.33 8.59
N GLN A 68 11.77 6.05 8.69
CA GLN A 68 11.93 7.17 9.61
C GLN A 68 10.93 8.30 9.31
N ALA A 69 10.67 8.55 8.02
CA ALA A 69 9.68 9.54 7.60
C ALA A 69 8.26 9.17 8.06
N MET A 70 7.86 7.91 7.94
CA MET A 70 6.54 7.42 8.40
C MET A 70 6.37 7.50 9.92
N GLU A 71 7.44 7.35 10.69
CA GLU A 71 7.40 7.49 12.15
C GLU A 71 7.08 8.93 12.60
N GLN A 72 7.52 9.93 11.83
CA GLN A 72 7.24 11.34 12.12
C GLN A 72 5.98 11.84 11.42
N HIS A 73 5.73 11.38 10.20
CA HIS A 73 4.61 11.77 9.35
C HIS A 73 3.88 10.53 8.87
N PRO A 74 2.93 10.00 9.64
CA PRO A 74 2.30 8.71 9.34
C PRO A 74 1.35 8.73 8.13
N ALA A 75 0.99 9.91 7.61
CA ALA A 75 0.18 10.02 6.41
C ALA A 75 1.01 9.60 5.18
N VAL A 76 0.53 8.57 4.46
CA VAL A 76 1.21 7.99 3.31
C VAL A 76 0.26 7.81 2.14
N SER A 77 0.84 7.65 0.94
CA SER A 77 0.09 7.24 -0.25
C SER A 77 0.78 6.05 -0.92
N LEU A 78 -0.03 5.14 -1.42
CA LEU A 78 0.41 3.97 -2.18
C LEU A 78 -0.18 4.05 -3.58
N LEU A 79 0.61 3.76 -4.62
CA LEU A 79 0.13 3.59 -5.99
C LEU A 79 0.40 2.17 -6.45
N MET A 80 -0.66 1.45 -6.84
CA MET A 80 -0.60 0.18 -7.53
C MET A 80 -1.07 0.40 -8.98
N THR A 81 -0.31 -0.11 -9.92
CA THR A 81 -0.58 0.05 -11.36
C THR A 81 -0.55 -1.32 -12.03
N ALA A 82 -1.51 -1.59 -12.90
CA ALA A 82 -1.48 -2.80 -13.71
C ALA A 82 -0.19 -2.89 -14.53
N THR A 83 0.23 -4.10 -14.86
CA THR A 83 1.40 -4.32 -15.69
C THR A 83 1.10 -3.90 -17.12
N GLU A 84 1.92 -3.01 -17.69
CA GLU A 84 1.81 -2.60 -19.07
C GLU A 84 2.00 -3.81 -20.03
N GLN A 85 1.15 -3.86 -21.03
CA GLN A 85 1.24 -4.87 -22.09
C GLN A 85 1.53 -4.19 -23.42
N THR A 86 2.33 -4.85 -24.25
CA THR A 86 2.67 -4.34 -25.58
C THR A 86 1.41 -4.02 -26.39
N GLY A 87 1.34 -2.81 -26.90
CA GLY A 87 0.20 -2.33 -27.70
C GLY A 87 -0.96 -1.75 -26.88
N GLN A 88 -0.90 -1.80 -25.56
CA GLN A 88 -1.87 -1.14 -24.68
C GLN A 88 -1.52 0.35 -24.53
N GLY A 89 -2.54 1.22 -24.65
CA GLY A 89 -2.36 2.65 -24.40
C GLY A 89 -2.11 2.94 -22.93
N VAL A 90 -0.96 3.52 -22.58
CA VAL A 90 -0.54 3.79 -21.20
C VAL A 90 -1.53 4.68 -20.42
N HIS A 91 -2.25 5.57 -21.09
CA HIS A 91 -3.26 6.42 -20.46
C HIS A 91 -4.49 5.65 -19.94
N ALA A 92 -4.76 4.47 -20.53
CA ALA A 92 -5.84 3.59 -20.12
C ALA A 92 -5.40 2.55 -19.07
N LEU A 93 -4.13 2.58 -18.64
CA LEU A 93 -3.59 1.63 -17.69
C LEU A 93 -4.32 1.73 -16.36
N GLU A 94 -4.87 0.60 -15.91
CA GLU A 94 -5.58 0.52 -14.65
C GLU A 94 -4.66 0.78 -13.47
N ARG A 95 -5.11 1.60 -12.52
CA ARG A 95 -4.34 1.95 -11.33
C ARG A 95 -5.23 2.39 -10.19
N VAL A 96 -4.71 2.26 -8.97
CA VAL A 96 -5.34 2.83 -7.77
C VAL A 96 -4.29 3.53 -6.93
N SER A 97 -4.57 4.77 -6.52
CA SER A 97 -3.86 5.44 -5.44
C SER A 97 -4.66 5.27 -4.15
N ILE A 98 -4.00 4.89 -3.06
CA ILE A 98 -4.60 4.70 -1.74
C ILE A 98 -3.89 5.62 -0.76
N GLN A 99 -4.65 6.41 -0.03
CA GLN A 99 -4.18 7.23 1.08
C GLN A 99 -4.47 6.50 2.38
N GLY A 100 -3.53 6.54 3.32
CA GLY A 100 -3.68 5.85 4.60
C GLY A 100 -2.74 6.38 5.67
N VAL A 101 -2.88 5.80 6.84
CA VAL A 101 -2.06 6.14 8.02
C VAL A 101 -1.21 4.94 8.41
N ALA A 102 0.10 5.14 8.42
CA ALA A 102 1.09 4.15 8.80
C ALA A 102 1.22 4.04 10.33
N SER A 103 1.39 2.84 10.82
CA SER A 103 1.73 2.55 12.22
C SER A 103 2.67 1.35 12.31
N THR A 104 3.61 1.40 13.25
CA THR A 104 4.53 0.29 13.52
C THR A 104 4.06 -0.44 14.77
N PRO A 105 3.46 -1.65 14.65
CA PRO A 105 3.01 -2.39 15.82
C PRO A 105 4.19 -2.87 16.64
N PRO A 106 4.09 -2.87 17.99
CA PRO A 106 5.11 -3.46 18.85
C PRO A 106 5.33 -4.94 18.51
N GLU A 107 6.59 -5.37 18.46
CA GLU A 107 6.94 -6.76 18.20
C GLU A 107 6.25 -7.70 19.19
N GLY A 108 5.73 -8.82 18.70
CA GLY A 108 4.99 -9.81 19.48
C GLY A 108 3.55 -9.43 19.83
N SER A 109 3.10 -8.20 19.55
CA SER A 109 1.68 -7.81 19.70
C SER A 109 0.77 -8.60 18.74
N VAL A 110 -0.52 -8.62 19.04
CA VAL A 110 -1.52 -9.29 18.18
C VAL A 110 -1.51 -8.73 16.77
N LEU A 111 -1.43 -7.40 16.63
CA LEU A 111 -1.34 -6.73 15.34
C LEU A 111 -0.05 -7.08 14.58
N TRP A 112 1.08 -7.16 15.28
CA TRP A 112 2.34 -7.60 14.67
C TRP A 112 2.28 -9.03 14.18
N GLN A 113 1.68 -9.96 14.97
CA GLN A 113 1.51 -11.35 14.58
C GLN A 113 0.59 -11.49 13.35
N GLY A 114 -0.51 -10.73 13.30
CA GLY A 114 -1.39 -10.64 12.14
C GLY A 114 -0.64 -10.15 10.90
N ALA A 115 0.10 -9.05 11.04
CA ALA A 115 0.91 -8.48 9.97
C ALA A 115 1.95 -9.47 9.42
N ARG A 116 2.70 -10.14 10.32
CA ARG A 116 3.67 -11.18 9.94
C ARG A 116 3.01 -12.33 9.19
N LYS A 117 1.90 -12.85 9.71
CA LYS A 117 1.12 -13.93 9.09
C LYS A 117 0.64 -13.55 7.69
N ALA A 118 0.02 -12.40 7.55
CA ALA A 118 -0.50 -11.91 6.27
C ALA A 118 0.63 -11.68 5.25
N TYR A 119 1.74 -11.08 5.69
CA TYR A 119 2.87 -10.79 4.81
C TYR A 119 3.55 -12.09 4.33
N LEU A 120 3.83 -13.04 5.21
CA LEU A 120 4.46 -14.32 4.87
C LEU A 120 3.54 -15.25 4.07
N ALA A 121 2.22 -15.14 4.22
CA ALA A 121 1.28 -15.85 3.35
C ALA A 121 1.40 -15.38 1.88
N ARG A 122 1.72 -14.10 1.65
CA ARG A 122 1.92 -13.55 0.30
C ARG A 122 3.36 -13.66 -0.20
N PHE A 123 4.34 -13.61 0.71
CA PHE A 123 5.78 -13.61 0.46
C PHE A 123 6.50 -14.63 1.35
N PRO A 124 6.28 -15.94 1.17
CA PRO A 124 6.95 -16.95 2.00
C PRO A 124 8.49 -16.87 1.91
N GLU A 125 9.02 -16.41 0.78
CA GLU A 125 10.44 -16.17 0.56
C GLU A 125 11.05 -15.09 1.46
N ALA A 126 10.22 -14.23 2.06
CA ALA A 126 10.67 -13.16 2.94
C ALA A 126 10.91 -13.63 4.40
N GLU A 127 10.62 -14.89 4.74
CA GLU A 127 10.74 -15.37 6.12
C GLU A 127 12.13 -15.11 6.74
N PRO A 128 13.26 -15.36 6.06
CA PRO A 128 14.58 -15.04 6.64
C PRO A 128 14.77 -13.57 6.95
N MET A 129 14.14 -12.66 6.18
CA MET A 129 14.21 -11.21 6.40
C MET A 129 13.46 -10.79 7.66
N THR A 130 12.43 -11.54 8.07
CA THR A 130 11.66 -11.22 9.29
C THR A 130 12.44 -11.50 10.59
N ALA A 131 13.58 -12.16 10.50
CA ALA A 131 14.51 -12.38 11.61
C ALA A 131 15.61 -11.31 11.73
N LEU A 132 15.66 -10.36 10.79
CA LEU A 132 16.63 -9.25 10.81
C LEU A 132 16.16 -8.18 11.80
N GLY A 133 17.00 -7.85 12.79
CA GLY A 133 16.64 -6.96 13.90
C GLY A 133 16.34 -5.50 13.52
N ASP A 134 16.77 -5.06 12.33
CA ASP A 134 16.47 -3.72 11.81
C ASP A 134 15.20 -3.64 10.97
N PHE A 135 14.62 -4.79 10.57
CA PHE A 135 13.39 -4.83 9.80
C PHE A 135 12.15 -4.82 10.71
N ARG A 136 11.10 -4.15 10.22
CA ARG A 136 9.85 -4.05 10.95
C ARG A 136 8.65 -4.11 10.01
N PHE A 137 7.52 -4.61 10.53
CA PHE A 137 6.23 -4.48 9.85
C PHE A 137 5.66 -3.10 10.09
N VAL A 138 5.13 -2.50 9.03
CA VAL A 138 4.33 -1.29 9.09
C VAL A 138 2.94 -1.63 8.59
N CYS A 139 1.94 -1.32 9.41
CA CYS A 139 0.52 -1.46 9.08
C CYS A 139 0.00 -0.12 8.59
N ILE A 140 -0.61 -0.11 7.41
CA ILE A 140 -1.19 1.11 6.81
C ILE A 140 -2.70 0.94 6.77
N THR A 141 -3.40 1.73 7.59
CA THR A 141 -4.86 1.76 7.61
C THR A 141 -5.36 2.60 6.45
N PRO A 142 -6.05 2.02 5.45
CA PRO A 142 -6.55 2.77 4.30
C PRO A 142 -7.67 3.72 4.72
N GLN A 143 -7.69 4.92 4.15
CA GLN A 143 -8.71 5.94 4.41
C GLN A 143 -9.52 6.24 3.17
N SER A 144 -8.86 6.48 2.05
CA SER A 144 -9.47 6.85 0.77
C SER A 144 -8.55 6.48 -0.38
N GLY A 145 -9.04 6.62 -1.59
CA GLY A 145 -8.24 6.40 -2.78
C GLY A 145 -8.93 6.88 -4.05
N ARG A 146 -8.23 6.75 -5.16
CA ARG A 146 -8.75 6.98 -6.48
C ARG A 146 -8.44 5.81 -7.39
N HIS A 147 -9.47 5.15 -7.87
CA HIS A 147 -9.37 4.04 -8.81
C HIS A 147 -9.62 4.54 -10.24
N VAL A 148 -8.74 4.20 -11.16
CA VAL A 148 -8.86 4.45 -12.59
C VAL A 148 -8.85 3.08 -13.27
N ALA A 149 -10.03 2.62 -13.70
CA ALA A 149 -10.21 1.32 -14.37
C ALA A 149 -9.93 1.36 -15.88
N GLY A 150 -9.63 2.55 -16.42
CA GLY A 150 -9.36 2.78 -17.83
C GLY A 150 -9.75 4.18 -18.25
N PHE A 151 -9.72 4.45 -19.57
CA PHE A 151 -10.06 5.76 -20.10
C PHE A 151 -11.53 6.12 -19.81
N GLY A 152 -11.76 7.24 -19.13
CA GLY A 152 -13.09 7.70 -18.74
C GLY A 152 -13.77 6.94 -17.58
N ALA A 153 -13.07 5.98 -16.95
CA ALA A 153 -13.60 5.16 -15.86
C ALA A 153 -12.81 5.37 -14.56
N ALA A 154 -12.87 6.59 -14.01
CA ALA A 154 -12.23 6.94 -12.76
C ALA A 154 -13.29 7.21 -11.68
N ARG A 155 -13.05 6.69 -10.46
CA ARG A 155 -13.89 6.96 -9.28
C ARG A 155 -13.06 7.15 -8.01
N ASP A 156 -13.61 7.88 -7.06
CA ASP A 156 -13.10 7.85 -5.71
C ASP A 156 -13.55 6.56 -5.03
N VAL A 157 -12.71 6.03 -4.16
CA VAL A 157 -12.97 4.85 -3.34
C VAL A 157 -12.69 5.21 -1.88
N ASP A 158 -13.55 4.77 -1.00
CA ASP A 158 -13.35 4.95 0.43
C ASP A 158 -12.74 3.70 1.08
N ALA A 159 -12.53 3.73 2.39
CA ALA A 159 -11.98 2.60 3.13
C ALA A 159 -12.86 1.34 3.01
N GLN A 160 -14.18 1.48 2.95
CA GLN A 160 -15.11 0.34 2.85
C GLN A 160 -15.04 -0.31 1.46
N ASP A 161 -14.92 0.48 0.40
CA ASP A 161 -14.70 -0.01 -0.96
C ASP A 161 -13.41 -0.85 -1.05
N LEU A 162 -12.32 -0.36 -0.43
CA LEU A 162 -11.02 -1.04 -0.40
C LEU A 162 -11.09 -2.35 0.40
N ILE A 163 -11.72 -2.31 1.58
CA ILE A 163 -11.95 -3.49 2.41
C ILE A 163 -12.81 -4.52 1.65
N ALA A 164 -13.90 -4.10 1.04
CA ALA A 164 -14.78 -4.99 0.27
C ALA A 164 -14.08 -5.59 -0.96
N ALA A 165 -13.15 -4.85 -1.59
CA ALA A 165 -12.35 -5.37 -2.69
C ALA A 165 -11.37 -6.46 -2.23
N LEU A 166 -10.78 -6.34 -1.03
CA LEU A 166 -9.75 -7.23 -0.51
C LEU A 166 -10.32 -8.35 0.37
N ASN A 167 -11.47 -8.13 1.01
CA ASN A 167 -12.22 -9.13 1.80
C ASN A 167 -13.61 -9.34 1.19
N PRO A 168 -13.73 -10.06 0.07
CA PRO A 168 -15.08 -10.37 -0.43
C PRO A 168 -15.79 -11.21 0.62
N ALA A 169 -17.05 -10.88 0.88
CA ALA A 169 -17.92 -11.78 1.62
C ALA A 169 -17.88 -13.17 0.95
N ALA A 170 -17.60 -14.19 1.76
CA ALA A 170 -17.59 -15.58 1.33
C ALA A 170 -18.97 -15.99 0.76
#